data_316c365b18b1e7c9acf3c792ef99852f
#
_entry.id   316c365b18b1e7c9acf3c792ef99852f
#
_cell.length_a   1.000
_cell.length_b   1.000
_cell.length_c   1.000
_cell.angle_alpha   90.00
_cell.angle_beta   90.00
_cell.angle_gamma   90.00
#
_symmetry.space_group_name_H-M   'P 1'
#
loop_
_entity.id
_entity.type
_entity.pdbx_description
1 polymer ?
#
loop_
_entity_poly.entity_id
_entity_poly.type
_entity_poly.pdbx_seq_one_letter_code
_entity_poly.pdbx_strand_id
1 'polypeptide(L)'
;MRKMNLFLCLVVAAFVFSGCAKNSSTALDNSGSDSKGIITKDTESNGIVTPTDIAMTNFFLPDGSKAHYLGEGNEFAELDIEVAHPFENYVIIYENNGGALVRYIYRIDQDEIYILDNQIVESKTDFPSQKELDAMTPTGMYLKKPFTKGTTFGDWTIVDTDVTVETPYQTFDHVFVIEKQETDIINRKYFAEGFGEVKRESIMTTDDGGEYIVTSTLKAVDQ
;
A
#
# COMPACT_ATOMS: atom_id res chain seq x y z
N MET A 1 -42.00 19.54 17.68
CA MET A 1 -41.02 20.60 18.04
C MET A 1 -40.32 20.17 19.31
N ARG A 2 -39.11 19.65 19.23
CA ARG A 2 -38.30 19.25 20.40
C ARG A 2 -36.88 19.77 20.17
N LYS A 3 -36.51 20.74 20.98
CA LYS A 3 -35.23 21.47 20.94
C LYS A 3 -34.15 20.55 21.47
N MET A 4 -33.09 20.39 20.72
CA MET A 4 -31.90 19.60 21.10
C MET A 4 -30.80 20.56 21.51
N ASN A 5 -30.38 20.44 22.77
CA ASN A 5 -29.36 21.30 23.39
C ASN A 5 -27.96 20.88 22.94
N LEU A 6 -27.24 21.88 22.50
CA LEU A 6 -25.80 21.86 22.19
C LEU A 6 -25.01 21.86 23.51
N PHE A 7 -24.22 20.83 23.78
CA PHE A 7 -23.22 20.83 24.85
C PHE A 7 -21.82 20.90 24.23
N LEU A 8 -21.21 22.07 24.39
CA LEU A 8 -19.84 22.38 24.02
C LEU A 8 -18.98 22.04 25.26
N CYS A 9 -18.12 21.01 25.18
CA CYS A 9 -17.07 20.80 26.16
C CYS A 9 -15.70 21.01 25.51
N LEU A 10 -15.11 22.15 25.88
CA LEU A 10 -13.74 22.54 25.58
C LEU A 10 -12.84 21.98 26.70
N VAL A 11 -11.89 21.12 26.37
CA VAL A 11 -10.80 20.75 27.29
C VAL A 11 -9.47 21.02 26.58
N VAL A 12 -8.83 22.08 27.04
CA VAL A 12 -7.43 22.43 26.73
C VAL A 12 -6.55 21.78 27.78
N ALA A 13 -5.59 20.97 27.38
CA ALA A 13 -4.48 20.55 28.23
C ALA A 13 -3.17 20.70 27.47
N ALA A 14 -2.44 21.76 27.82
CA ALA A 14 -1.07 21.99 27.40
C ALA A 14 -0.11 21.20 28.32
N PHE A 15 0.78 20.41 27.76
CA PHE A 15 1.97 19.95 28.45
C PHE A 15 3.23 20.35 27.70
N VAL A 16 3.96 21.25 28.32
CA VAL A 16 5.31 21.66 27.97
C VAL A 16 6.28 20.77 28.73
N PHE A 17 7.18 20.07 28.07
CA PHE A 17 8.40 19.58 28.68
C PHE A 17 9.63 19.93 27.85
N SER A 18 10.41 20.86 28.44
CA SER A 18 11.78 21.16 28.06
C SER A 18 12.71 20.10 28.64
N GLY A 19 13.71 19.68 27.89
CA GLY A 19 14.77 18.85 28.39
C GLY A 19 15.96 18.83 27.46
N CYS A 20 16.90 19.80 27.62
CA CYS A 20 18.23 19.78 27.04
C CYS A 20 19.15 18.86 27.83
N ALA A 21 19.96 18.04 27.15
CA ALA A 21 21.24 17.58 27.69
C ALA A 21 22.27 17.46 26.57
N LYS A 22 23.31 18.26 26.66
CA LYS A 22 24.58 18.20 25.93
C LYS A 22 25.50 17.18 26.62
N ASN A 23 26.35 16.47 25.82
CA ASN A 23 27.76 16.17 26.13
C ASN A 23 28.43 15.67 24.86
N SER A 24 29.38 16.38 24.30
CA SER A 24 30.84 16.53 24.46
C SER A 24 31.66 15.27 24.11
N SER A 25 32.21 15.35 22.93
CA SER A 25 33.58 15.09 22.43
C SER A 25 34.54 14.16 23.20
N THR A 26 35.17 13.26 22.45
CA THR A 26 36.69 13.19 22.45
C THR A 26 37.19 12.52 21.15
N ALA A 27 38.05 13.24 20.46
CA ALA A 27 38.89 12.76 19.39
C ALA A 27 40.12 12.09 19.99
N LEU A 28 40.63 11.04 19.35
CA LEU A 28 42.04 10.65 19.43
C LEU A 28 42.49 10.13 18.07
N ASP A 29 43.41 10.87 17.55
CA ASP A 29 44.28 10.66 16.42
C ASP A 29 45.24 9.51 16.70
N ASN A 30 45.53 8.63 15.74
CA ASN A 30 46.88 8.08 15.59
C ASN A 30 47.11 7.52 14.18
N SER A 31 48.14 8.07 13.57
CA SER A 31 48.79 7.76 12.31
C SER A 31 49.61 6.46 12.38
N GLY A 32 49.77 5.78 11.23
CA GLY A 32 50.81 4.77 11.02
C GLY A 32 50.64 3.90 9.80
N SER A 33 51.13 4.32 8.70
CA SER A 33 52.01 3.76 7.65
C SER A 33 52.03 2.23 7.37
N ASP A 34 51.96 1.98 6.04
CA ASP A 34 52.68 1.03 5.18
C ASP A 34 52.12 -0.37 4.85
N SER A 35 51.93 -0.51 3.53
CA SER A 35 52.40 -1.54 2.59
C SER A 35 51.59 -2.80 2.28
N LYS A 36 51.19 -2.81 1.01
CA LYS A 36 51.22 -3.91 0.02
C LYS A 36 50.53 -5.25 0.29
N GLY A 37 49.58 -5.53 -0.59
CA GLY A 37 49.11 -6.86 -0.87
C GLY A 37 47.88 -6.89 -1.77
N ILE A 38 48.09 -6.96 -3.09
CA ILE A 38 47.06 -7.23 -4.09
C ILE A 38 46.57 -8.66 -3.90
N ILE A 39 45.31 -8.86 -3.53
CA ILE A 39 44.55 -10.09 -3.84
C ILE A 39 43.16 -9.64 -4.21
N THR A 40 42.85 -9.68 -5.50
CA THR A 40 41.50 -9.65 -6.03
C THR A 40 40.75 -10.89 -5.52
N LYS A 41 39.75 -10.67 -4.71
CA LYS A 41 38.68 -11.61 -4.49
C LYS A 41 37.40 -10.84 -4.82
N ASP A 42 36.75 -11.30 -5.88
CA ASP A 42 35.35 -10.97 -6.19
C ASP A 42 34.52 -11.34 -4.97
N THR A 43 34.15 -10.33 -4.20
CA THR A 43 33.16 -10.47 -3.16
C THR A 43 31.82 -10.14 -3.83
N GLU A 44 31.06 -11.17 -4.14
CA GLU A 44 29.63 -10.99 -4.37
C GLU A 44 29.08 -10.21 -3.16
N SER A 45 28.76 -8.96 -3.42
CA SER A 45 28.00 -8.13 -2.48
C SER A 45 26.58 -8.71 -2.42
N ASN A 46 26.34 -9.59 -1.47
CA ASN A 46 24.99 -9.82 -0.99
C ASN A 46 24.51 -8.50 -0.35
N GLY A 47 24.05 -7.58 -1.20
CA GLY A 47 23.33 -6.40 -0.75
C GLY A 47 22.09 -6.86 -0.03
N ILE A 48 22.06 -6.65 1.27
CA ILE A 48 20.81 -6.68 2.04
C ILE A 48 20.00 -5.53 1.46
N VAL A 49 19.02 -5.85 0.59
CA VAL A 49 18.05 -4.87 0.09
C VAL A 49 17.24 -4.45 1.31
N THR A 50 17.49 -3.25 1.80
CA THR A 50 16.66 -2.69 2.86
C THR A 50 15.29 -2.34 2.26
N PRO A 51 14.17 -2.48 2.99
CA PRO A 51 12.82 -2.17 2.49
C PRO A 51 12.64 -0.72 1.96
N THR A 52 13.63 0.14 2.16
CA THR A 52 13.66 1.52 1.67
C THR A 52 14.01 1.66 0.19
N ASP A 53 14.60 0.63 -0.43
CA ASP A 53 15.07 0.71 -1.82
C ASP A 53 14.04 0.22 -2.86
N ILE A 54 12.88 -0.31 -2.40
CA ILE A 54 11.82 -0.82 -3.28
C ILE A 54 11.14 0.36 -3.99
N ALA A 55 11.09 0.32 -5.33
CA ALA A 55 10.37 1.33 -6.11
C ALA A 55 8.85 1.22 -5.88
N MET A 56 8.16 2.35 -5.75
CA MET A 56 6.70 2.36 -5.54
C MET A 56 5.94 1.76 -6.73
N THR A 57 6.50 1.81 -7.93
CA THR A 57 5.95 1.15 -9.13
C THR A 57 5.84 -0.36 -9.00
N ASN A 58 6.69 -0.99 -8.17
CA ASN A 58 6.67 -2.43 -7.92
C ASN A 58 5.41 -2.92 -7.17
N PHE A 59 4.56 -2.00 -6.72
CA PHE A 59 3.26 -2.34 -6.12
C PHE A 59 2.09 -2.27 -7.11
N PHE A 60 2.41 -2.39 -8.39
CA PHE A 60 1.45 -2.63 -9.47
C PHE A 60 1.98 -3.72 -10.40
N LEU A 61 1.07 -4.44 -11.05
CA LEU A 61 1.43 -5.32 -12.17
C LEU A 61 1.95 -4.49 -13.36
N PRO A 62 2.77 -5.06 -14.24
CA PRO A 62 3.26 -4.40 -15.45
C PRO A 62 2.14 -3.87 -16.35
N ASP A 63 2.50 -2.92 -17.21
CA ASP A 63 1.58 -2.38 -18.22
C ASP A 63 0.97 -3.48 -19.12
N GLY A 64 -0.33 -3.39 -19.35
CA GLY A 64 -1.09 -4.35 -20.15
C GLY A 64 -1.48 -5.64 -19.43
N SER A 65 -1.03 -5.85 -18.19
CA SER A 65 -1.36 -7.06 -17.41
C SER A 65 -2.85 -7.13 -17.11
N LYS A 66 -3.35 -8.38 -17.03
CA LYS A 66 -4.68 -8.72 -16.51
C LYS A 66 -4.51 -9.68 -15.37
N ALA A 67 -5.33 -9.53 -14.32
CA ALA A 67 -5.35 -10.47 -13.22
C ALA A 67 -6.77 -10.85 -12.84
N HIS A 68 -6.93 -12.10 -12.44
CA HIS A 68 -8.17 -12.65 -11.94
C HIS A 68 -8.01 -13.05 -10.49
N TYR A 69 -8.96 -12.65 -9.65
CA TYR A 69 -9.02 -12.97 -8.24
C TYR A 69 -10.21 -13.88 -7.95
N LEU A 70 -9.92 -15.00 -7.27
CA LEU A 70 -10.95 -15.88 -6.75
C LEU A 70 -11.67 -15.19 -5.60
N GLY A 71 -13.01 -15.14 -5.68
CA GLY A 71 -13.87 -14.56 -4.64
C GLY A 71 -14.45 -15.62 -3.73
N GLU A 72 -14.52 -15.32 -2.43
CA GLU A 72 -15.21 -16.12 -1.42
C GLU A 72 -16.04 -15.19 -0.52
N GLY A 73 -17.16 -15.71 0.00
CA GLY A 73 -18.02 -15.00 0.92
C GLY A 73 -19.23 -14.35 0.26
N ASN A 74 -19.10 -13.71 -0.90
CA ASN A 74 -20.24 -13.20 -1.68
C ASN A 74 -19.96 -13.18 -3.18
N GLU A 75 -21.00 -12.91 -3.98
CA GLU A 75 -20.95 -12.89 -5.45
C GLU A 75 -20.09 -11.76 -6.05
N PHE A 76 -19.77 -10.73 -5.28
CA PHE A 76 -18.97 -9.59 -5.73
C PHE A 76 -17.49 -9.66 -5.29
N ALA A 77 -17.11 -10.74 -4.61
CA ALA A 77 -15.75 -10.96 -4.17
C ALA A 77 -14.81 -11.41 -5.30
N GLU A 78 -15.34 -12.11 -6.30
CA GLU A 78 -14.60 -12.45 -7.52
C GLU A 78 -14.42 -11.19 -8.37
N LEU A 79 -13.21 -10.95 -8.88
CA LEU A 79 -12.95 -9.77 -9.68
C LEU A 79 -11.84 -9.98 -10.72
N ASP A 80 -11.95 -9.23 -11.80
CA ASP A 80 -10.93 -9.11 -12.85
C ASP A 80 -10.37 -7.70 -12.84
N ILE A 81 -9.06 -7.57 -12.97
CA ILE A 81 -8.41 -6.27 -13.15
C ILE A 81 -7.64 -6.22 -14.46
N GLU A 82 -7.58 -5.03 -15.06
CA GLU A 82 -6.67 -4.70 -16.14
C GLU A 82 -5.85 -3.47 -15.73
N VAL A 83 -4.54 -3.55 -15.94
CA VAL A 83 -3.58 -2.54 -15.52
C VAL A 83 -2.99 -1.85 -16.74
N ALA A 84 -2.92 -0.53 -16.71
CA ALA A 84 -2.26 0.28 -17.74
C ALA A 84 -1.34 1.32 -17.08
N HIS A 85 -0.17 1.53 -17.67
CA HIS A 85 0.79 2.57 -17.29
C HIS A 85 0.90 3.58 -18.45
N PRO A 86 -0.08 4.49 -18.62
CA PRO A 86 -0.10 5.40 -19.77
C PRO A 86 1.09 6.36 -19.77
N PHE A 87 1.65 6.66 -18.59
CA PHE A 87 2.84 7.50 -18.40
C PHE A 87 3.62 6.99 -17.19
N GLU A 88 4.91 7.34 -17.10
CA GLU A 88 5.86 6.81 -16.10
C GLU A 88 5.34 6.84 -14.65
N ASN A 89 4.66 7.92 -14.27
CA ASN A 89 4.20 8.13 -12.89
C ASN A 89 2.69 7.89 -12.68
N TYR A 90 2.01 7.29 -13.67
CA TYR A 90 0.57 7.08 -13.62
C TYR A 90 0.20 5.63 -13.89
N VAL A 91 -0.69 5.11 -13.07
CA VAL A 91 -1.28 3.77 -13.25
C VAL A 91 -2.80 3.90 -13.28
N ILE A 92 -3.42 3.22 -14.22
CA ILE A 92 -4.87 3.11 -14.33
C ILE A 92 -5.24 1.63 -14.17
N ILE A 93 -6.15 1.36 -13.25
CA ILE A 93 -6.71 0.02 -13.04
C ILE A 93 -8.20 0.05 -13.34
N TYR A 94 -8.65 -0.87 -14.17
CA TYR A 94 -10.06 -1.20 -14.32
C TYR A 94 -10.36 -2.48 -13.55
N GLU A 95 -11.20 -2.39 -12.54
CA GLU A 95 -11.64 -3.50 -11.70
C GLU A 95 -13.11 -3.83 -12.01
N ASN A 96 -13.38 -5.08 -12.38
CA ASN A 96 -14.72 -5.59 -12.65
C ASN A 96 -15.05 -6.74 -11.69
N ASN A 97 -16.09 -6.57 -10.87
CA ASN A 97 -16.57 -7.58 -9.93
C ASN A 97 -17.90 -8.22 -10.35
N GLY A 98 -18.26 -8.11 -11.64
CA GLY A 98 -19.54 -8.62 -12.16
C GLY A 98 -20.73 -7.70 -11.91
N GLY A 99 -20.69 -6.84 -10.90
CA GLY A 99 -21.73 -5.85 -10.59
C GLY A 99 -21.40 -4.44 -11.07
N ALA A 100 -20.11 -4.09 -11.14
CA ALA A 100 -19.65 -2.78 -11.57
C ALA A 100 -18.26 -2.86 -12.20
N LEU A 101 -18.00 -1.95 -13.14
CA LEU A 101 -16.66 -1.65 -13.65
C LEU A 101 -16.19 -0.37 -12.98
N VAL A 102 -15.13 -0.47 -12.15
CA VAL A 102 -14.56 0.67 -11.45
C VAL A 102 -13.21 1.02 -12.06
N ARG A 103 -13.02 2.30 -12.38
CA ARG A 103 -11.74 2.83 -12.80
C ARG A 103 -11.05 3.49 -11.62
N TYR A 104 -9.81 3.10 -11.35
CA TYR A 104 -8.91 3.77 -10.43
C TYR A 104 -7.79 4.45 -11.21
N ILE A 105 -7.43 5.66 -10.83
CA ILE A 105 -6.27 6.39 -11.36
C ILE A 105 -5.35 6.69 -10.20
N TYR A 106 -4.09 6.27 -10.34
CA TYR A 106 -3.04 6.47 -9.34
C TYR A 106 -1.93 7.36 -9.90
N ARG A 107 -1.35 8.18 -9.02
CA ARG A 107 -0.11 8.88 -9.26
C ARG A 107 0.96 8.36 -8.31
N ILE A 108 2.13 8.02 -8.85
CA ILE A 108 3.27 7.52 -8.11
C ILE A 108 4.25 8.68 -7.91
N ASP A 109 4.53 9.02 -6.66
CA ASP A 109 5.60 9.89 -6.25
C ASP A 109 6.72 9.04 -5.62
N GLN A 110 7.82 9.65 -5.19
CA GLN A 110 9.03 8.94 -4.73
C GLN A 110 8.73 7.89 -3.64
N ASP A 111 7.94 8.26 -2.62
CA ASP A 111 7.66 7.43 -1.44
C ASP A 111 6.15 7.24 -1.17
N GLU A 112 5.32 7.68 -2.09
CA GLU A 112 3.86 7.72 -1.92
C GLU A 112 3.14 7.35 -3.23
N ILE A 113 2.01 6.66 -3.11
CA ILE A 113 1.06 6.45 -4.19
C ILE A 113 -0.26 7.12 -3.82
N TYR A 114 -0.68 8.07 -4.63
CA TYR A 114 -1.93 8.78 -4.45
C TYR A 114 -3.05 8.20 -5.31
N ILE A 115 -4.27 8.23 -4.80
CA ILE A 115 -5.49 8.00 -5.56
C ILE A 115 -5.92 9.36 -6.14
N LEU A 116 -6.02 9.45 -7.46
CA LEU A 116 -6.52 10.65 -8.15
C LEU A 116 -8.00 10.52 -8.48
N ASP A 117 -8.44 9.31 -8.86
CA ASP A 117 -9.82 9.04 -9.25
C ASP A 117 -10.24 7.62 -8.82
N ASN A 118 -11.52 7.46 -8.49
CA ASN A 118 -12.16 6.20 -8.15
C ASN A 118 -13.64 6.30 -8.55
N GLN A 119 -13.98 5.84 -9.74
CA GLN A 119 -15.33 6.00 -10.31
C GLN A 119 -15.84 4.74 -10.98
N ILE A 120 -17.15 4.48 -10.84
CA ILE A 120 -17.85 3.51 -11.67
C ILE A 120 -17.94 4.09 -13.08
N VAL A 121 -17.55 3.29 -14.08
CA VAL A 121 -17.58 3.65 -15.49
C VAL A 121 -18.40 2.63 -16.30
N GLU A 122 -19.00 3.05 -17.41
CA GLU A 122 -19.79 2.14 -18.25
C GLU A 122 -18.91 1.30 -19.17
N SER A 123 -17.72 1.81 -19.51
CA SER A 123 -16.77 1.13 -20.40
C SER A 123 -15.35 1.61 -20.14
N LYS A 124 -14.36 0.83 -20.60
CA LYS A 124 -12.98 1.26 -20.67
C LYS A 124 -12.86 2.29 -21.79
N THR A 125 -12.59 3.52 -21.42
CA THR A 125 -12.41 4.64 -22.36
C THR A 125 -10.93 4.93 -22.57
N ASP A 126 -10.63 5.80 -23.52
CA ASP A 126 -9.28 6.32 -23.72
C ASP A 126 -8.76 6.96 -22.42
N PHE A 127 -7.47 6.81 -22.20
CA PHE A 127 -6.83 7.36 -21.03
C PHE A 127 -6.82 8.90 -21.09
N PRO A 128 -6.97 9.58 -19.94
CA PRO A 128 -6.73 11.02 -19.87
C PRO A 128 -5.31 11.35 -20.36
N SER A 129 -5.16 12.48 -21.02
CA SER A 129 -3.82 12.98 -21.39
C SER A 129 -2.98 13.25 -20.13
N GLN A 130 -1.66 13.24 -20.28
CA GLN A 130 -0.75 13.56 -19.17
C GLN A 130 -1.09 14.91 -18.53
N LYS A 131 -1.40 15.92 -19.34
CA LYS A 131 -1.81 17.25 -18.87
C LYS A 131 -3.07 17.21 -17.99
N GLU A 132 -4.04 16.39 -18.33
CA GLU A 132 -5.26 16.18 -17.52
C GLU A 132 -4.93 15.49 -16.22
N LEU A 133 -4.10 14.43 -16.25
CA LEU A 133 -3.63 13.71 -15.06
C LEU A 133 -2.83 14.62 -14.12
N ASP A 134 -1.92 15.44 -14.67
CA ASP A 134 -1.11 16.41 -13.91
C ASP A 134 -1.99 17.47 -13.21
N ALA A 135 -3.16 17.77 -13.76
CA ALA A 135 -4.11 18.75 -13.20
C ALA A 135 -5.03 18.14 -12.11
N MET A 136 -5.07 16.81 -11.97
CA MET A 136 -5.90 16.15 -10.96
C MET A 136 -5.34 16.36 -9.56
N THR A 137 -6.24 16.66 -8.63
CA THR A 137 -5.91 16.71 -7.19
C THR A 137 -6.12 15.34 -6.56
N PRO A 138 -5.17 14.84 -5.75
CA PRO A 138 -5.36 13.58 -5.02
C PRO A 138 -6.63 13.58 -4.17
N THR A 139 -7.39 12.50 -4.25
CA THR A 139 -8.59 12.25 -3.42
C THR A 139 -8.28 11.39 -2.21
N GLY A 140 -7.13 10.70 -2.22
CA GLY A 140 -6.69 9.83 -1.14
C GLY A 140 -5.26 9.35 -1.33
N MET A 141 -4.80 8.54 -0.38
CA MET A 141 -3.50 7.89 -0.41
C MET A 141 -3.70 6.38 -0.49
N TYR A 142 -2.99 5.73 -1.43
CA TYR A 142 -3.05 4.30 -1.63
C TYR A 142 -1.97 3.56 -0.83
N LEU A 143 -0.72 4.00 -0.94
CA LEU A 143 0.42 3.47 -0.19
C LEU A 143 1.41 4.58 0.16
N LYS A 144 2.15 4.39 1.26
CA LYS A 144 3.21 5.29 1.72
C LYS A 144 4.32 4.53 2.43
N LYS A 145 5.57 4.88 2.13
CA LYS A 145 6.74 4.43 2.88
C LYS A 145 6.88 5.17 4.23
N PRO A 146 7.61 4.60 5.19
CA PRO A 146 8.27 3.29 5.15
C PRO A 146 7.27 2.14 5.33
N PHE A 147 7.53 0.98 4.67
CA PHE A 147 6.72 -0.22 4.87
C PHE A 147 7.10 -0.93 6.16
N THR A 148 6.78 -0.30 7.29
CA THR A 148 7.05 -0.81 8.62
C THR A 148 5.77 -0.84 9.45
N LYS A 149 5.66 -1.83 10.34
CA LYS A 149 4.50 -1.96 11.23
C LYS A 149 4.26 -0.68 12.02
N GLY A 150 3.02 -0.19 12.01
CA GLY A 150 2.61 1.05 12.65
C GLY A 150 2.66 2.30 11.75
N THR A 151 3.18 2.22 10.53
CA THR A 151 3.07 3.32 9.56
C THR A 151 1.62 3.54 9.19
N THR A 152 1.16 4.80 9.25
CA THR A 152 -0.23 5.19 8.93
C THR A 152 -0.27 6.13 7.74
N PHE A 153 -1.31 6.00 6.91
CA PHE A 153 -1.60 6.89 5.79
C PHE A 153 -3.10 6.87 5.46
N GLY A 154 -3.72 8.04 5.39
CA GLY A 154 -5.18 8.13 5.35
C GLY A 154 -5.79 7.39 6.55
N ASP A 155 -6.72 6.47 6.27
CA ASP A 155 -7.37 5.62 7.28
C ASP A 155 -6.69 4.24 7.44
N TRP A 156 -5.58 4.00 6.74
CA TRP A 156 -4.88 2.73 6.73
C TRP A 156 -3.68 2.72 7.68
N THR A 157 -3.41 1.55 8.24
CA THR A 157 -2.23 1.28 9.08
C THR A 157 -1.55 0.02 8.60
N ILE A 158 -0.23 0.01 8.48
CA ILE A 158 0.53 -1.23 8.26
C ILE A 158 0.52 -2.02 9.58
N VAL A 159 -0.19 -3.14 9.58
CA VAL A 159 -0.38 -3.97 10.80
C VAL A 159 0.59 -5.13 10.88
N ASP A 160 1.13 -5.56 9.74
CA ASP A 160 2.13 -6.62 9.70
C ASP A 160 3.04 -6.48 8.49
N THR A 161 4.22 -7.10 8.58
CA THR A 161 5.23 -7.16 7.52
C THR A 161 5.87 -8.53 7.55
N ASP A 162 6.48 -8.96 6.43
CA ASP A 162 7.15 -10.27 6.33
C ASP A 162 6.20 -11.48 6.51
N VAL A 163 4.95 -11.32 6.04
CA VAL A 163 3.95 -12.38 6.07
C VAL A 163 4.07 -13.26 4.82
N THR A 164 3.89 -14.57 4.99
CA THR A 164 3.71 -15.50 3.86
C THR A 164 2.22 -15.62 3.55
N VAL A 165 1.84 -15.41 2.29
CA VAL A 165 0.45 -15.49 1.80
C VAL A 165 0.36 -16.56 0.71
N GLU A 166 -0.44 -17.58 0.97
CA GLU A 166 -0.79 -18.58 -0.05
C GLU A 166 -1.95 -18.09 -0.89
N THR A 167 -1.81 -18.14 -2.21
CA THR A 167 -2.86 -17.83 -3.18
C THR A 167 -2.96 -18.96 -4.21
N PRO A 168 -4.10 -19.07 -4.95
CA PRO A 168 -4.19 -20.01 -6.07
C PRO A 168 -3.14 -19.79 -7.17
N TYR A 169 -2.59 -18.56 -7.30
CA TYR A 169 -1.54 -18.23 -8.27
C TYR A 169 -0.18 -18.77 -7.80
N GLN A 170 0.24 -18.41 -6.59
CA GLN A 170 1.49 -18.86 -5.96
C GLN A 170 1.51 -18.48 -4.47
N THR A 171 2.53 -18.95 -3.76
CA THR A 171 2.87 -18.47 -2.43
C THR A 171 3.73 -17.21 -2.55
N PHE A 172 3.39 -16.17 -1.78
CA PHE A 172 4.13 -14.93 -1.68
C PHE A 172 4.75 -14.80 -0.30
N ASP A 173 6.05 -14.58 -0.25
CA ASP A 173 6.78 -14.26 0.97
C ASP A 173 7.01 -12.74 1.06
N HIS A 174 7.38 -12.25 2.24
CA HIS A 174 7.67 -10.83 2.50
C HIS A 174 6.51 -9.89 2.17
N VAL A 175 5.28 -10.37 2.33
CA VAL A 175 4.06 -9.58 2.14
C VAL A 175 3.87 -8.64 3.33
N PHE A 176 3.50 -7.37 3.08
CA PHE A 176 3.01 -6.50 4.14
C PHE A 176 1.48 -6.35 4.07
N VAL A 177 0.89 -6.13 5.25
CA VAL A 177 -0.56 -6.06 5.44
C VAL A 177 -0.94 -4.67 5.92
N ILE A 178 -1.87 -4.05 5.21
CA ILE A 178 -2.51 -2.83 5.67
C ILE A 178 -3.93 -3.12 6.16
N GLU A 179 -4.34 -2.41 7.19
CA GLU A 179 -5.66 -2.55 7.79
C GLU A 179 -6.33 -1.20 7.93
N LYS A 180 -7.62 -1.15 7.63
CA LYS A 180 -8.53 -0.05 7.94
C LYS A 180 -9.67 -0.61 8.76
N GLN A 181 -9.90 -0.03 9.93
CA GLN A 181 -11.01 -0.38 10.79
C GLN A 181 -12.14 0.64 10.67
N GLU A 182 -13.32 0.16 10.41
CA GLU A 182 -14.60 0.89 10.49
C GLU A 182 -15.42 0.34 11.67
N THR A 183 -16.61 0.87 11.94
CA THR A 183 -17.39 0.51 13.15
C THR A 183 -17.57 -0.99 13.33
N ASP A 184 -17.97 -1.72 12.29
CA ASP A 184 -18.26 -3.16 12.35
C ASP A 184 -17.53 -3.97 11.26
N ILE A 185 -16.57 -3.32 10.57
CA ILE A 185 -15.86 -3.93 9.44
C ILE A 185 -14.35 -3.66 9.59
N ILE A 186 -13.55 -4.70 9.44
CA ILE A 186 -12.11 -4.61 9.28
C ILE A 186 -11.79 -4.95 7.82
N ASN A 187 -11.16 -4.01 7.12
CA ASN A 187 -10.66 -4.23 5.77
C ASN A 187 -9.15 -4.44 5.81
N ARG A 188 -8.66 -5.50 5.17
CA ARG A 188 -7.23 -5.79 5.01
C ARG A 188 -6.86 -5.91 3.55
N LYS A 189 -5.66 -5.45 3.23
CA LYS A 189 -5.03 -5.64 1.93
C LYS A 189 -3.61 -6.15 2.12
N TYR A 190 -3.23 -7.10 1.29
CA TYR A 190 -1.97 -7.82 1.33
C TYR A 190 -1.16 -7.49 0.08
N PHE A 191 0.02 -6.94 0.27
CA PHE A 191 0.86 -6.43 -0.82
C PHE A 191 2.16 -7.19 -0.95
N ALA A 192 2.41 -7.69 -2.17
CA ALA A 192 3.66 -8.32 -2.57
C ALA A 192 4.39 -7.45 -3.59
N GLU A 193 5.71 -7.34 -3.46
CA GLU A 193 6.56 -6.66 -4.44
C GLU A 193 6.47 -7.33 -5.81
N GLY A 194 6.36 -6.54 -6.88
CA GLY A 194 6.22 -7.00 -8.26
C GLY A 194 4.78 -7.35 -8.66
N PHE A 195 3.83 -7.43 -7.71
CA PHE A 195 2.44 -7.81 -7.97
C PHE A 195 1.43 -6.78 -7.47
N GLY A 196 1.76 -6.03 -6.43
CA GLY A 196 0.80 -5.14 -5.76
C GLY A 196 -0.10 -5.93 -4.80
N GLU A 197 -1.41 -5.65 -4.83
CA GLU A 197 -2.38 -6.31 -3.98
C GLU A 197 -2.60 -7.76 -4.43
N VAL A 198 -2.25 -8.74 -3.60
CA VAL A 198 -2.39 -10.18 -3.91
C VAL A 198 -3.57 -10.82 -3.20
N LYS A 199 -4.09 -10.16 -2.15
CA LYS A 199 -5.28 -10.57 -1.41
C LYS A 199 -5.93 -9.37 -0.75
N ARG A 200 -7.24 -9.39 -0.63
CA ARG A 200 -8.01 -8.48 0.23
C ARG A 200 -9.02 -9.25 1.05
N GLU A 201 -9.36 -8.71 2.22
CA GLU A 201 -10.35 -9.25 3.14
C GLU A 201 -11.23 -8.13 3.67
N SER A 202 -12.53 -8.42 3.78
CA SER A 202 -13.47 -7.63 4.58
C SER A 202 -14.06 -8.54 5.64
N ILE A 203 -13.80 -8.24 6.90
CA ILE A 203 -14.21 -9.03 8.06
C ILE A 203 -15.29 -8.25 8.78
N MET A 204 -16.49 -8.80 8.85
CA MET A 204 -17.66 -8.20 9.47
C MET A 204 -18.02 -8.97 10.74
N THR A 205 -18.23 -8.26 11.85
CA THR A 205 -18.76 -8.87 13.07
C THR A 205 -20.26 -9.08 12.92
N THR A 206 -20.72 -10.31 13.16
CA THR A 206 -22.15 -10.69 13.12
C THR A 206 -22.81 -10.45 14.48
N ASP A 207 -24.15 -10.31 14.48
CA ASP A 207 -24.94 -10.04 15.71
C ASP A 207 -24.78 -11.09 16.81
N ASP A 208 -24.43 -12.32 16.46
CA ASP A 208 -24.14 -13.42 17.38
C ASP A 208 -22.70 -13.46 17.87
N GLY A 209 -21.89 -12.47 17.48
CA GLY A 209 -20.47 -12.36 17.84
C GLY A 209 -19.52 -13.23 17.01
N GLY A 210 -20.01 -13.81 15.91
CA GLY A 210 -19.20 -14.48 14.89
C GLY A 210 -18.53 -13.48 13.93
N GLU A 211 -17.80 -14.03 12.97
CA GLU A 211 -17.20 -13.25 11.87
C GLU A 211 -17.73 -13.76 10.52
N TYR A 212 -18.07 -12.84 9.64
CA TYR A 212 -18.34 -13.11 8.25
C TYR A 212 -17.23 -12.48 7.40
N ILE A 213 -16.51 -13.31 6.65
CA ILE A 213 -15.32 -12.90 5.91
C ILE A 213 -15.59 -12.99 4.41
N VAL A 214 -15.31 -11.89 3.72
CA VAL A 214 -15.31 -11.84 2.26
C VAL A 214 -13.87 -11.67 1.80
N THR A 215 -13.42 -12.52 0.87
CA THR A 215 -12.04 -12.47 0.37
C THR A 215 -11.99 -12.40 -1.15
N SER A 216 -10.97 -11.69 -1.67
CA SER A 216 -10.55 -11.79 -3.07
C SER A 216 -9.07 -12.14 -3.07
N THR A 217 -8.71 -13.25 -3.71
CA THR A 217 -7.34 -13.81 -3.65
C THR A 217 -6.80 -14.04 -5.06
N LEU A 218 -5.60 -13.57 -5.36
CA LEU A 218 -4.99 -13.65 -6.69
C LEU A 218 -4.93 -15.10 -7.19
N LYS A 219 -5.52 -15.35 -8.37
CA LYS A 219 -5.64 -16.68 -8.97
C LYS A 219 -4.87 -16.82 -10.27
N ALA A 220 -4.83 -15.78 -11.08
CA ALA A 220 -4.13 -15.79 -12.36
C ALA A 220 -3.63 -14.40 -12.72
N VAL A 221 -2.53 -14.34 -13.45
CA VAL A 221 -1.98 -13.13 -14.08
C VAL A 221 -1.62 -13.48 -15.51
N ASP A 222 -2.14 -12.70 -16.46
CA ASP A 222 -1.79 -12.70 -17.87
C ASP A 222 -1.02 -11.41 -18.20
N GLN A 223 0.08 -11.53 -18.93
CA GLN A 223 0.97 -10.42 -19.34
C GLN A 223 1.04 -10.32 -20.85
#